data_63b870c03d27feef4e3e86c88837075e
#
_entry.id   63b870c03d27feef4e3e86c88837075e
#
_cell.length_a   1.000
_cell.length_b   1.000
_cell.length_c   1.000
_cell.angle_alpha   90.00
_cell.angle_beta   90.00
_cell.angle_gamma   90.00
#
_symmetry.space_group_name_H-M   'P 1'
#
loop_
_entity.id
_entity.type
_entity.pdbx_description
1 polymer ?
#
loop_
_entity_poly.entity_id
_entity_poly.type
_entity_poly.pdbx_seq_one_letter_code
_entity_poly.pdbx_strand_id
1 'polypeptide(L)'
;PLADRTNMVYSGSLVTYGRARVIVTSTGMDTEIGNIAGLMNSVKERKTPLQVSLDDFSKKLAIMIMIICGLVFALCLVRKMPMLDSMMFAVALAVAAIPEALSSIVTIVQAMGTRKMAKENAIIKQLKAVESLGCVSVICSDKTGTLTQNKMTVQNIYINSEEISPEQLDISLPLHRYLLYDAILTNDSCITDGKCIGDPTESALLEMLKKVPFDGTDNSFNENHIRNHMKRIEELPFDSVRKLMSTKYYIHNVPTVLTKGAVDVLLDRCNFIRDNDGVRKINSSDIDSIKQQNEVFSRKGQRVLAFAYKECHEPLNFENENDFIFIGLISMIDPPRPEA
;
A
#
# COMPACT_ATOMS: atom_id res chain seq x y z
N PRO A 1 6.65 -11.60 -17.37
CA PRO A 1 6.54 -10.49 -16.43
C PRO A 1 7.72 -10.46 -15.46
N LEU A 2 8.02 -9.30 -14.85
CA LEU A 2 9.11 -9.14 -13.89
C LEU A 2 8.94 -10.04 -12.66
N ALA A 3 7.71 -10.19 -12.20
CA ALA A 3 7.36 -11.00 -11.03
C ALA A 3 7.65 -12.51 -11.20
N ASP A 4 7.72 -12.99 -12.44
CA ASP A 4 7.94 -14.40 -12.74
C ASP A 4 9.44 -14.76 -12.82
N ARG A 5 10.34 -13.80 -12.72
CA ARG A 5 11.79 -14.00 -12.79
C ARG A 5 12.34 -14.39 -11.41
N THR A 6 12.26 -15.66 -11.07
CA THR A 6 12.65 -16.21 -9.76
C THR A 6 14.17 -16.20 -9.51
N ASN A 7 14.98 -16.00 -10.55
CA ASN A 7 16.46 -15.95 -10.49
C ASN A 7 17.04 -14.54 -10.49
N MET A 8 16.21 -13.50 -10.32
CA MET A 8 16.62 -12.10 -10.37
C MET A 8 16.29 -11.39 -9.06
N VAL A 9 17.11 -10.41 -8.72
CA VAL A 9 16.82 -9.41 -7.67
C VAL A 9 16.96 -8.02 -8.27
N TYR A 10 16.19 -7.07 -7.77
CA TYR A 10 16.05 -5.74 -8.38
C TYR A 10 16.46 -4.64 -7.41
N SER A 11 17.20 -3.65 -7.92
CA SER A 11 17.54 -2.44 -7.18
C SER A 11 16.27 -1.71 -6.73
N GLY A 12 16.25 -1.24 -5.49
CA GLY A 12 15.07 -0.59 -4.87
C GLY A 12 14.10 -1.56 -4.18
N SER A 13 14.35 -2.88 -4.24
CA SER A 13 13.60 -3.88 -3.49
C SER A 13 14.21 -4.10 -2.10
N LEU A 14 13.35 -4.40 -1.12
CA LEU A 14 13.76 -4.76 0.24
C LEU A 14 13.86 -6.28 0.36
N VAL A 15 14.98 -6.77 0.90
CA VAL A 15 15.10 -8.18 1.29
C VAL A 15 14.37 -8.38 2.60
N THR A 16 13.30 -9.15 2.59
CA THR A 16 12.46 -9.43 3.77
C THR A 16 12.92 -10.68 4.51
N TYR A 17 13.54 -11.62 3.79
CA TYR A 17 13.98 -12.90 4.35
C TYR A 17 15.15 -13.50 3.54
N GLY A 18 15.99 -14.26 4.21
CA GLY A 18 17.07 -15.05 3.61
C GLY A 18 18.31 -14.25 3.21
N ARG A 19 19.21 -14.93 2.54
CA ARG A 19 20.48 -14.37 2.01
C ARG A 19 20.85 -15.05 0.70
N ALA A 20 21.44 -14.29 -0.21
CA ALA A 20 21.89 -14.80 -1.49
C ALA A 20 23.23 -14.18 -1.89
N ARG A 21 23.92 -14.85 -2.82
CA ARG A 21 25.00 -14.23 -3.59
C ARG A 21 24.43 -13.84 -4.94
N VAL A 22 24.68 -12.61 -5.34
CA VAL A 22 24.17 -12.05 -6.59
C VAL A 22 25.32 -11.55 -7.45
N ILE A 23 25.15 -11.62 -8.78
CA ILE A 23 26.02 -11.02 -9.77
C ILE A 23 25.29 -9.81 -10.34
N VAL A 24 25.94 -8.65 -10.31
CA VAL A 24 25.40 -7.43 -10.91
C VAL A 24 25.39 -7.59 -12.43
N THR A 25 24.20 -7.55 -13.04
CA THR A 25 24.00 -7.71 -14.49
C THR A 25 23.79 -6.38 -15.21
N SER A 26 23.30 -5.35 -14.50
CA SER A 26 23.00 -4.03 -15.05
C SER A 26 23.20 -2.97 -13.98
N THR A 27 23.58 -1.76 -14.39
CA THR A 27 23.79 -0.61 -13.49
C THR A 27 23.12 0.67 -14.05
N GLY A 28 22.86 1.63 -13.17
CA GLY A 28 22.33 2.94 -13.57
C GLY A 28 21.01 2.86 -14.35
N MET A 29 20.97 3.49 -15.50
CA MET A 29 19.75 3.57 -16.33
C MET A 29 19.39 2.25 -17.02
N ASP A 30 20.31 1.27 -17.08
CA ASP A 30 20.05 -0.04 -17.66
C ASP A 30 19.40 -1.01 -16.67
N THR A 31 19.22 -0.61 -15.42
CA THR A 31 18.45 -1.37 -14.42
C THR A 31 16.96 -1.20 -14.65
N GLU A 32 16.14 -2.10 -14.09
CA GLU A 32 14.67 -1.98 -14.20
C GLU A 32 14.14 -0.67 -13.57
N ILE A 33 14.70 -0.22 -12.46
CA ILE A 33 14.35 1.08 -11.87
C ILE A 33 14.82 2.25 -12.76
N GLY A 34 15.96 2.09 -13.43
CA GLY A 34 16.45 3.06 -14.43
C GLY A 34 15.52 3.16 -15.63
N ASN A 35 15.01 2.04 -16.14
CA ASN A 35 14.03 2.00 -17.22
C ASN A 35 12.72 2.71 -16.82
N ILE A 36 12.23 2.49 -15.58
CA ILE A 36 11.06 3.20 -15.04
C ILE A 36 11.32 4.71 -14.99
N ALA A 37 12.48 5.13 -14.49
CA ALA A 37 12.87 6.54 -14.46
C ALA A 37 12.95 7.14 -15.88
N GLY A 38 13.48 6.38 -16.84
CA GLY A 38 13.51 6.76 -18.26
C GLY A 38 12.12 6.98 -18.85
N LEU A 39 11.19 6.08 -18.58
CA LEU A 39 9.79 6.20 -18.98
C LEU A 39 9.12 7.44 -18.36
N MET A 40 9.35 7.70 -17.06
CA MET A 40 8.84 8.89 -16.39
C MET A 40 9.36 10.19 -17.02
N ASN A 41 10.65 10.24 -17.36
CA ASN A 41 11.28 11.41 -17.99
C ASN A 41 10.85 11.59 -19.47
N SER A 42 10.42 10.54 -20.13
CA SER A 42 9.97 10.60 -21.54
C SER A 42 8.56 11.19 -21.71
N VAL A 43 7.81 11.36 -20.62
CA VAL A 43 6.46 11.93 -20.66
C VAL A 43 6.55 13.42 -21.01
N LYS A 44 6.15 13.78 -22.22
CA LYS A 44 6.09 15.17 -22.67
C LYS A 44 5.00 15.93 -21.90
N GLU A 45 5.36 17.08 -21.36
CA GLU A 45 4.37 18.00 -20.77
C GLU A 45 3.34 18.42 -21.84
N ARG A 46 2.08 18.19 -21.56
CA ARG A 46 0.99 18.69 -22.40
C ARG A 46 0.58 20.07 -21.94
N LYS A 47 0.20 20.92 -22.90
CA LYS A 47 -0.38 22.24 -22.59
C LYS A 47 -1.71 22.04 -21.85
N THR A 48 -1.93 22.87 -20.82
CA THR A 48 -3.22 22.88 -20.11
C THR A 48 -4.32 23.49 -20.99
N PRO A 49 -5.61 23.20 -20.73
CA PRO A 49 -6.73 23.81 -21.46
C PRO A 49 -6.68 25.33 -21.47
N LEU A 50 -6.30 25.95 -20.34
CA LEU A 50 -6.13 27.40 -20.23
C LEU A 50 -5.01 27.90 -21.14
N GLN A 51 -3.87 27.21 -21.17
CA GLN A 51 -2.77 27.60 -22.06
C GLN A 51 -3.17 27.56 -23.55
N VAL A 52 -3.91 26.52 -23.94
CA VAL A 52 -4.43 26.41 -25.32
C VAL A 52 -5.38 27.57 -25.62
N SER A 53 -6.29 27.89 -24.70
CA SER A 53 -7.24 29.00 -24.85
C SER A 53 -6.55 30.37 -24.87
N LEU A 54 -5.51 30.57 -24.05
CA LEU A 54 -4.74 31.81 -24.04
C LEU A 54 -3.89 31.98 -25.32
N ASP A 55 -3.29 30.90 -25.82
CA ASP A 55 -2.55 30.91 -27.08
C ASP A 55 -3.47 31.28 -28.26
N ASP A 56 -4.70 30.71 -28.28
CA ASP A 56 -5.69 30.99 -29.32
C ASP A 56 -6.20 32.45 -29.22
N PHE A 57 -6.52 32.90 -28.03
CA PHE A 57 -6.89 34.31 -27.78
C PHE A 57 -5.79 35.25 -28.20
N SER A 58 -4.53 35.00 -27.83
CA SER A 58 -3.38 35.85 -28.19
C SER A 58 -3.19 35.91 -29.71
N LYS A 59 -3.34 34.81 -30.43
CA LYS A 59 -3.29 34.77 -31.89
C LYS A 59 -4.39 35.62 -32.54
N LYS A 60 -5.65 35.45 -32.08
CA LYS A 60 -6.78 36.25 -32.59
C LYS A 60 -6.60 37.73 -32.31
N LEU A 61 -6.13 38.07 -31.12
CA LEU A 61 -5.84 39.44 -30.71
C LEU A 61 -4.73 40.04 -31.57
N ALA A 62 -3.63 39.33 -31.80
CA ALA A 62 -2.52 39.79 -32.64
C ALA A 62 -2.97 40.09 -34.07
N ILE A 63 -3.80 39.21 -34.67
CA ILE A 63 -4.36 39.43 -36.01
C ILE A 63 -5.26 40.67 -36.01
N MET A 64 -6.12 40.85 -35.01
CA MET A 64 -6.99 42.03 -34.89
C MET A 64 -6.17 43.34 -34.78
N ILE A 65 -5.15 43.33 -33.93
CA ILE A 65 -4.24 44.50 -33.77
C ILE A 65 -3.54 44.80 -35.08
N MET A 66 -3.02 43.80 -35.81
CA MET A 66 -2.38 44.01 -37.11
C MET A 66 -3.32 44.63 -38.15
N ILE A 67 -4.58 44.20 -38.20
CA ILE A 67 -5.60 44.77 -39.08
C ILE A 67 -5.86 46.26 -38.73
N ILE A 68 -6.05 46.56 -37.43
CA ILE A 68 -6.30 47.93 -36.96
C ILE A 68 -5.10 48.84 -37.26
N CYS A 69 -3.88 48.37 -36.97
CA CYS A 69 -2.65 49.13 -37.25
C CYS A 69 -2.49 49.35 -38.75
N GLY A 70 -2.81 48.38 -39.60
CA GLY A 70 -2.79 48.54 -41.05
C GLY A 70 -3.80 49.57 -41.56
N LEU A 71 -5.02 49.56 -41.00
CA LEU A 71 -6.04 50.57 -41.32
C LEU A 71 -5.64 51.98 -40.88
N VAL A 72 -5.10 52.11 -39.66
CA VAL A 72 -4.63 53.40 -39.16
C VAL A 72 -3.45 53.91 -39.97
N PHE A 73 -2.49 53.05 -40.31
CA PHE A 73 -1.39 53.40 -41.21
C PHE A 73 -1.89 53.91 -42.56
N ALA A 74 -2.81 53.21 -43.19
CA ALA A 74 -3.42 53.62 -44.49
C ALA A 74 -4.14 54.98 -44.38
N LEU A 75 -4.89 55.21 -43.29
CA LEU A 75 -5.57 56.49 -43.04
C LEU A 75 -4.57 57.64 -42.84
N CYS A 76 -3.47 57.43 -42.17
CA CYS A 76 -2.40 58.43 -42.01
C CYS A 76 -1.78 58.82 -43.36
N LEU A 77 -1.55 57.85 -44.28
CA LEU A 77 -1.05 58.09 -45.59
C LEU A 77 -2.05 58.90 -46.44
N VAL A 78 -3.36 58.56 -46.39
CA VAL A 78 -4.42 59.30 -47.07
C VAL A 78 -4.46 60.77 -46.60
N ARG A 79 -4.18 61.01 -45.28
CA ARG A 79 -4.07 62.36 -44.72
C ARG A 79 -2.76 63.09 -45.10
N LYS A 80 -1.92 62.48 -45.94
CA LYS A 80 -0.59 63.05 -46.40
C LYS A 80 0.42 63.23 -45.26
N MET A 81 0.34 62.45 -44.22
CA MET A 81 1.37 62.38 -43.18
C MET A 81 2.64 61.73 -43.76
N PRO A 82 3.85 62.19 -43.30
CA PRO A 82 5.09 61.55 -43.67
C PRO A 82 5.03 60.03 -43.40
N MET A 83 5.56 59.19 -44.28
CA MET A 83 5.53 57.75 -44.20
C MET A 83 6.16 57.23 -42.89
N LEU A 84 7.30 57.85 -42.47
CA LEU A 84 8.01 57.49 -41.26
C LEU A 84 7.14 57.71 -40.00
N ASP A 85 6.49 58.89 -39.92
CA ASP A 85 5.61 59.25 -38.80
C ASP A 85 4.37 58.32 -38.73
N SER A 86 3.79 58.02 -39.90
CA SER A 86 2.67 57.09 -40.02
C SER A 86 3.03 55.70 -39.52
N MET A 87 4.24 55.22 -39.87
CA MET A 87 4.74 53.91 -39.41
C MET A 87 5.02 53.92 -37.89
N MET A 88 5.67 54.96 -37.37
CA MET A 88 5.92 55.10 -35.95
C MET A 88 4.63 55.13 -35.14
N PHE A 89 3.59 55.81 -35.62
CA PHE A 89 2.30 55.86 -34.96
C PHE A 89 1.60 54.47 -34.96
N ALA A 90 1.65 53.76 -36.09
CA ALA A 90 1.08 52.40 -36.16
C ALA A 90 1.80 51.40 -35.24
N VAL A 91 3.15 51.49 -35.17
CA VAL A 91 3.95 50.64 -34.25
C VAL A 91 3.67 50.98 -32.79
N ALA A 92 3.61 52.27 -32.45
CA ALA A 92 3.29 52.71 -31.08
C ALA A 92 1.89 52.20 -30.66
N LEU A 93 0.90 52.22 -31.56
CA LEU A 93 -0.42 51.70 -31.33
C LEU A 93 -0.39 50.16 -31.12
N ALA A 94 0.40 49.44 -31.94
CA ALA A 94 0.56 47.99 -31.82
C ALA A 94 1.14 47.62 -30.45
N VAL A 95 2.19 48.29 -30.00
CA VAL A 95 2.80 48.06 -28.68
C VAL A 95 1.83 48.37 -27.53
N ALA A 96 1.12 49.49 -27.63
CA ALA A 96 0.14 49.90 -26.60
C ALA A 96 -1.07 48.93 -26.51
N ALA A 97 -1.40 48.23 -27.58
CA ALA A 97 -2.51 47.29 -27.61
C ALA A 97 -2.19 45.87 -27.03
N ILE A 98 -0.91 45.59 -26.76
CA ILE A 98 -0.51 44.28 -26.17
C ILE A 98 -0.88 44.25 -24.69
N PRO A 99 -1.69 43.28 -24.25
CA PRO A 99 -2.07 43.19 -22.82
C PRO A 99 -0.95 42.54 -21.99
N GLU A 100 0.09 43.29 -21.65
CA GLU A 100 1.26 42.76 -20.91
C GLU A 100 0.89 42.20 -19.53
N ALA A 101 -0.17 42.73 -18.91
CA ALA A 101 -0.63 42.27 -17.58
C ALA A 101 -1.28 40.89 -17.58
N LEU A 102 -1.71 40.34 -18.73
CA LEU A 102 -2.48 39.11 -18.80
C LEU A 102 -1.70 37.91 -18.25
N SER A 103 -0.47 37.72 -18.66
CA SER A 103 0.39 36.61 -18.19
C SER A 103 0.71 36.70 -16.69
N SER A 104 0.93 37.94 -16.22
CA SER A 104 1.19 38.22 -14.80
C SER A 104 -0.03 37.88 -13.92
N ILE A 105 -1.23 38.30 -14.35
CA ILE A 105 -2.48 38.03 -13.65
C ILE A 105 -2.74 36.51 -13.56
N VAL A 106 -2.56 35.79 -14.67
CA VAL A 106 -2.72 34.33 -14.68
C VAL A 106 -1.76 33.65 -13.69
N THR A 107 -0.49 34.06 -13.69
CA THR A 107 0.50 33.52 -12.75
C THR A 107 0.16 33.82 -11.29
N ILE A 108 -0.31 35.04 -11.00
CA ILE A 108 -0.76 35.38 -9.64
C ILE A 108 -1.94 34.53 -9.19
N VAL A 109 -2.95 34.36 -10.05
CA VAL A 109 -4.12 33.52 -9.73
C VAL A 109 -3.73 32.06 -9.49
N GLN A 110 -2.84 31.50 -10.34
CA GLN A 110 -2.32 30.14 -10.13
C GLN A 110 -1.52 30.02 -8.83
N ALA A 111 -0.71 31.03 -8.49
CA ALA A 111 0.03 31.03 -7.22
C ALA A 111 -0.90 31.13 -6.00
N MET A 112 -1.98 31.90 -6.08
CA MET A 112 -3.00 31.97 -5.03
C MET A 112 -3.72 30.62 -4.89
N GLY A 113 -4.06 29.97 -6.00
CA GLY A 113 -4.65 28.61 -6.00
C GLY A 113 -3.71 27.59 -5.35
N THR A 114 -2.43 27.58 -5.74
CA THR A 114 -1.41 26.72 -5.14
C THR A 114 -1.29 26.93 -3.62
N ARG A 115 -1.27 28.18 -3.18
CA ARG A 115 -1.23 28.51 -1.74
C ARG A 115 -2.46 27.98 -0.99
N LYS A 116 -3.64 28.05 -1.58
CA LYS A 116 -4.87 27.52 -0.99
C LYS A 116 -4.82 25.99 -0.88
N MET A 117 -4.36 25.31 -1.94
CA MET A 117 -4.19 23.86 -1.93
C MET A 117 -3.14 23.39 -0.93
N ALA A 118 -2.04 24.12 -0.78
CA ALA A 118 -1.01 23.80 0.22
C ALA A 118 -1.54 23.88 1.66
N LYS A 119 -2.52 24.74 1.95
CA LYS A 119 -3.19 24.79 3.26
C LYS A 119 -4.04 23.54 3.51
N GLU A 120 -4.53 22.90 2.47
CA GLU A 120 -5.26 21.63 2.51
C GLU A 120 -4.33 20.41 2.32
N ASN A 121 -3.03 20.55 2.65
CA ASN A 121 -2.00 19.54 2.55
C ASN A 121 -1.75 18.98 1.13
N ALA A 122 -2.22 19.67 0.09
CA ALA A 122 -1.97 19.30 -1.31
C ALA A 122 -0.77 20.05 -1.85
N ILE A 123 0.36 19.35 -2.09
CA ILE A 123 1.60 19.94 -2.59
C ILE A 123 1.59 19.91 -4.12
N ILE A 124 1.53 21.09 -4.74
CA ILE A 124 1.56 21.26 -6.18
C ILE A 124 3.00 21.56 -6.62
N LYS A 125 3.57 20.69 -7.46
CA LYS A 125 4.94 20.86 -7.99
C LYS A 125 5.02 21.85 -9.15
N GLN A 126 3.94 22.00 -9.92
CA GLN A 126 3.87 22.89 -11.06
C GLN A 126 2.64 23.78 -10.96
N LEU A 127 2.81 25.11 -11.00
CA LEU A 127 1.71 26.09 -10.89
C LEU A 127 0.57 25.84 -11.89
N LYS A 128 0.93 25.41 -13.11
CA LYS A 128 -0.03 25.10 -14.19
C LYS A 128 -0.98 23.94 -13.85
N ALA A 129 -0.59 23.04 -12.94
CA ALA A 129 -1.40 21.87 -12.57
C ALA A 129 -2.65 22.25 -11.75
N VAL A 130 -2.65 23.42 -11.09
CA VAL A 130 -3.79 23.88 -10.28
C VAL A 130 -5.06 24.01 -11.12
N GLU A 131 -4.91 24.58 -12.33
CA GLU A 131 -6.04 24.77 -13.24
C GLU A 131 -6.56 23.42 -13.76
N SER A 132 -5.65 22.51 -14.13
CA SER A 132 -6.01 21.20 -14.64
C SER A 132 -6.84 20.40 -13.64
N LEU A 133 -6.55 20.50 -12.33
CA LEU A 133 -7.31 19.85 -11.28
C LEU A 133 -8.77 20.30 -11.21
N GLY A 134 -9.05 21.58 -11.52
CA GLY A 134 -10.42 22.11 -11.58
C GLY A 134 -11.24 21.59 -12.77
N CYS A 135 -10.61 21.00 -13.77
CA CYS A 135 -11.23 20.54 -15.02
C CYS A 135 -11.32 19.01 -15.14
N VAL A 136 -10.89 18.23 -14.09
CA VAL A 136 -10.95 16.77 -14.16
C VAL A 136 -12.37 16.26 -14.04
N SER A 137 -12.71 15.28 -14.89
CA SER A 137 -13.99 14.57 -14.88
C SER A 137 -13.85 13.12 -14.41
N VAL A 138 -12.62 12.60 -14.36
CA VAL A 138 -12.33 11.22 -13.97
C VAL A 138 -11.12 11.24 -13.04
N ILE A 139 -11.25 10.58 -11.89
CA ILE A 139 -10.18 10.39 -10.91
C ILE A 139 -9.83 8.90 -10.90
N CYS A 140 -8.58 8.58 -11.25
CA CYS A 140 -8.03 7.23 -11.13
C CYS A 140 -7.12 7.21 -9.90
N SER A 141 -7.54 6.47 -8.87
CA SER A 141 -6.80 6.37 -7.61
C SER A 141 -6.24 4.97 -7.43
N ASP A 142 -5.00 4.85 -6.99
CA ASP A 142 -4.48 3.61 -6.45
C ASP A 142 -5.13 3.34 -5.08
N LYS A 143 -5.30 2.07 -4.74
CA LYS A 143 -5.89 1.66 -3.47
C LYS A 143 -4.89 1.77 -2.33
N THR A 144 -3.76 1.05 -2.47
CA THR A 144 -2.81 0.80 -1.37
C THR A 144 -1.93 2.03 -1.11
N GLY A 145 -1.98 2.54 0.13
CA GLY A 145 -1.20 3.70 0.54
C GLY A 145 -1.74 5.06 0.07
N THR A 146 -2.76 5.06 -0.81
CA THR A 146 -3.47 6.27 -1.25
C THR A 146 -4.84 6.37 -0.58
N LEU A 147 -5.74 5.45 -0.87
CA LEU A 147 -7.05 5.37 -0.21
C LEU A 147 -6.97 4.63 1.13
N THR A 148 -5.99 3.77 1.29
CA THR A 148 -5.75 3.02 2.51
C THR A 148 -4.50 3.51 3.24
N GLN A 149 -4.32 3.06 4.48
CA GLN A 149 -3.21 3.49 5.35
C GLN A 149 -1.88 2.79 5.02
N ASN A 150 -1.87 1.82 4.11
CA ASN A 150 -0.74 0.91 3.85
C ASN A 150 -0.25 0.20 5.12
N LYS A 151 -1.20 -0.18 5.97
CA LYS A 151 -0.94 -0.82 7.24
C LYS A 151 -1.97 -1.91 7.48
N MET A 152 -1.55 -3.17 7.33
CA MET A 152 -2.42 -4.30 7.67
C MET A 152 -2.80 -4.24 9.15
N THR A 153 -4.06 -4.46 9.44
CA THR A 153 -4.60 -4.43 10.80
C THR A 153 -5.56 -5.59 11.01
N VAL A 154 -5.36 -6.35 12.08
CA VAL A 154 -6.29 -7.43 12.45
C VAL A 154 -7.62 -6.82 12.85
N GLN A 155 -8.69 -7.36 12.28
CA GLN A 155 -10.07 -6.93 12.53
C GLN A 155 -10.79 -7.92 13.42
N ASN A 156 -10.92 -9.15 12.97
CA ASN A 156 -11.72 -10.17 13.63
C ASN A 156 -10.94 -11.48 13.71
N ILE A 157 -11.29 -12.27 14.71
CA ILE A 157 -10.75 -13.61 14.98
C ILE A 157 -11.93 -14.55 15.00
N TYR A 158 -11.83 -15.69 14.34
CA TYR A 158 -12.79 -16.76 14.43
C TYR A 158 -12.17 -17.93 15.20
N ILE A 159 -12.67 -18.20 16.38
CA ILE A 159 -12.13 -19.19 17.30
C ILE A 159 -13.29 -19.80 18.09
N ASN A 160 -13.23 -21.09 18.40
CA ASN A 160 -14.33 -21.80 19.12
C ASN A 160 -15.72 -21.60 18.48
N SER A 161 -15.78 -21.53 17.13
CA SER A 161 -17.01 -21.27 16.36
C SER A 161 -17.65 -19.90 16.61
N GLU A 162 -16.91 -18.96 17.17
CA GLU A 162 -17.35 -17.59 17.45
C GLU A 162 -16.45 -16.58 16.76
N GLU A 163 -17.05 -15.46 16.32
CA GLU A 163 -16.34 -14.30 15.81
C GLU A 163 -16.11 -13.33 16.97
N ILE A 164 -14.85 -13.05 17.29
CA ILE A 164 -14.45 -12.16 18.38
C ILE A 164 -13.49 -11.08 17.86
N SER A 165 -13.38 -9.98 18.60
CA SER A 165 -12.35 -8.96 18.38
C SER A 165 -11.06 -9.29 19.13
N PRO A 166 -9.90 -8.72 18.74
CA PRO A 166 -8.64 -8.94 19.48
C PRO A 166 -8.71 -8.57 20.97
N GLU A 167 -9.54 -7.59 21.32
CA GLU A 167 -9.75 -7.13 22.68
C GLU A 167 -10.50 -8.15 23.57
N GLN A 168 -11.15 -9.15 22.95
CA GLN A 168 -11.88 -10.23 23.64
C GLN A 168 -11.02 -11.49 23.82
N LEU A 169 -9.78 -11.50 23.36
CA LEU A 169 -8.88 -12.61 23.61
C LEU A 169 -8.53 -12.70 25.10
N ASP A 170 -8.64 -13.89 25.64
CA ASP A 170 -8.32 -14.20 27.05
C ASP A 170 -7.14 -15.18 27.12
N ILE A 171 -6.00 -14.68 27.62
CA ILE A 171 -4.77 -15.47 27.77
C ILE A 171 -4.88 -16.60 28.78
N SER A 172 -5.88 -16.58 29.65
CA SER A 172 -6.12 -17.68 30.61
C SER A 172 -6.61 -18.94 29.91
N LEU A 173 -7.31 -18.79 28.76
CA LEU A 173 -7.83 -19.90 27.97
C LEU A 173 -6.71 -20.54 27.13
N PRO A 174 -6.47 -21.84 27.24
CA PRO A 174 -5.42 -22.52 26.47
C PRO A 174 -5.58 -22.36 24.98
N LEU A 175 -6.81 -22.37 24.45
CA LEU A 175 -7.10 -22.20 23.02
C LEU A 175 -6.63 -20.85 22.50
N HIS A 176 -6.98 -19.75 23.18
CA HIS A 176 -6.54 -18.39 22.82
C HIS A 176 -5.03 -18.23 22.92
N ARG A 177 -4.41 -18.87 23.92
CA ARG A 177 -2.97 -18.85 24.11
C ARG A 177 -2.21 -19.54 22.98
N TYR A 178 -2.69 -20.68 22.47
CA TYR A 178 -2.10 -21.35 21.32
C TYR A 178 -2.20 -20.49 20.06
N LEU A 179 -3.33 -19.79 19.84
CA LEU A 179 -3.47 -18.85 18.73
C LEU A 179 -2.45 -17.73 18.81
N LEU A 180 -2.26 -17.15 20.00
CA LEU A 180 -1.29 -16.08 20.22
C LEU A 180 0.16 -16.57 20.07
N TYR A 181 0.48 -17.76 20.56
CA TYR A 181 1.80 -18.38 20.35
C TYR A 181 2.09 -18.56 18.86
N ASP A 182 1.14 -19.06 18.08
CA ASP A 182 1.32 -19.24 16.65
C ASP A 182 1.50 -17.87 15.95
N ALA A 183 0.68 -16.89 16.27
CA ALA A 183 0.79 -15.53 15.71
C ALA A 183 2.14 -14.87 15.99
N ILE A 184 2.76 -15.14 17.16
CA ILE A 184 4.06 -14.55 17.57
C ILE A 184 5.24 -15.37 17.07
N LEU A 185 5.17 -16.69 17.22
CA LEU A 185 6.32 -17.57 17.03
C LEU A 185 6.48 -18.00 15.57
N THR A 186 5.37 -18.21 14.85
CA THR A 186 5.39 -18.46 13.39
C THR A 186 5.39 -17.12 12.66
N ASN A 187 6.43 -16.30 12.92
CA ASN A 187 6.47 -14.92 12.47
C ASN A 187 7.94 -14.44 12.42
N ASP A 188 8.35 -13.85 11.30
CA ASP A 188 9.70 -13.33 11.09
C ASP A 188 9.79 -11.81 11.27
N SER A 189 8.64 -11.11 11.39
CA SER A 189 8.62 -9.70 11.79
C SER A 189 9.02 -9.53 13.25
N CYS A 190 9.54 -8.36 13.61
CA CYS A 190 9.94 -8.02 14.98
C CYS A 190 9.53 -6.60 15.36
N ILE A 191 9.44 -6.33 16.65
CA ILE A 191 9.20 -4.98 17.17
C ILE A 191 10.53 -4.41 17.66
N THR A 192 11.00 -3.34 17.03
CA THR A 192 12.20 -2.59 17.39
C THR A 192 11.80 -1.13 17.61
N ASP A 193 12.16 -0.57 18.78
CA ASP A 193 11.82 0.81 19.17
C ASP A 193 10.32 1.15 19.01
N GLY A 194 9.44 0.17 19.32
CA GLY A 194 7.99 0.33 19.25
C GLY A 194 7.40 0.29 17.82
N LYS A 195 8.23 0.08 16.81
CA LYS A 195 7.81 -0.09 15.40
C LYS A 195 7.98 -1.54 14.98
N CYS A 196 6.96 -2.07 14.28
CA CYS A 196 7.06 -3.37 13.61
C CYS A 196 7.89 -3.26 12.34
N ILE A 197 8.83 -4.19 12.18
CA ILE A 197 9.69 -4.32 11.00
C ILE A 197 9.49 -5.73 10.44
N GLY A 198 9.10 -5.84 9.17
CA GLY A 198 8.88 -7.11 8.49
C GLY A 198 7.74 -7.05 7.48
N ASP A 199 7.21 -8.21 7.11
CA ASP A 199 6.05 -8.31 6.23
C ASP A 199 4.82 -7.65 6.87
N PRO A 200 4.02 -6.87 6.10
CA PRO A 200 2.84 -6.19 6.66
C PRO A 200 1.81 -7.13 7.30
N THR A 201 1.63 -8.33 6.75
CA THR A 201 0.70 -9.35 7.29
C THR A 201 1.19 -9.86 8.64
N GLU A 202 2.49 -10.14 8.74
CA GLU A 202 3.13 -10.60 9.98
C GLU A 202 3.19 -9.51 11.04
N SER A 203 3.50 -8.29 10.62
CA SER A 203 3.49 -7.11 11.49
C SER A 203 2.11 -6.85 12.10
N ALA A 204 1.02 -7.10 11.33
CA ALA A 204 -0.35 -6.97 11.83
C ALA A 204 -0.64 -7.93 12.98
N LEU A 205 -0.11 -9.17 12.93
CA LEU A 205 -0.26 -10.15 14.00
C LEU A 205 0.46 -9.71 15.28
N LEU A 206 1.65 -9.11 15.17
CA LEU A 206 2.37 -8.58 16.34
C LEU A 206 1.69 -7.33 16.91
N GLU A 207 1.17 -6.45 16.04
CA GLU A 207 0.44 -5.27 16.51
C GLU A 207 -0.88 -5.60 17.19
N MET A 208 -1.52 -6.72 16.81
CA MET A 208 -2.71 -7.25 17.47
C MET A 208 -2.48 -7.44 18.97
N LEU A 209 -1.28 -7.86 19.37
CA LEU A 209 -0.95 -8.07 20.80
C LEU A 209 -1.15 -6.82 21.65
N LYS A 210 -1.00 -5.62 21.08
CA LYS A 210 -1.22 -4.36 21.82
C LYS A 210 -2.68 -4.14 22.20
N LYS A 211 -3.61 -4.89 21.56
CA LYS A 211 -5.05 -4.80 21.82
C LYS A 211 -5.55 -5.89 22.78
N VAL A 212 -4.77 -6.95 22.97
CA VAL A 212 -5.13 -8.03 23.88
C VAL A 212 -5.06 -7.51 25.32
N PRO A 213 -6.10 -7.69 26.13
CA PRO A 213 -6.07 -7.25 27.53
C PRO A 213 -5.12 -8.14 28.32
N PHE A 214 -4.06 -7.53 28.86
CA PHE A 214 -3.14 -8.15 29.81
C PHE A 214 -3.43 -7.59 31.21
N ASP A 215 -3.68 -8.45 32.18
CA ASP A 215 -3.65 -8.03 33.56
C ASP A 215 -2.24 -7.53 33.87
N GLY A 216 -2.11 -6.26 34.22
CA GLY A 216 -0.84 -5.54 34.32
C GLY A 216 0.18 -6.08 35.31
N THR A 217 -0.04 -7.25 35.89
CA THR A 217 0.87 -7.98 36.77
C THR A 217 1.69 -9.06 36.05
N ASP A 218 1.29 -9.48 34.86
CA ASP A 218 1.97 -10.53 34.10
C ASP A 218 2.65 -9.98 32.83
N ASN A 219 3.90 -9.49 33.00
CA ASN A 219 4.79 -9.10 31.90
C ASN A 219 5.23 -10.30 31.04
N SER A 220 4.76 -11.51 31.32
CA SER A 220 5.20 -12.75 30.70
C SER A 220 4.67 -12.92 29.27
N PHE A 221 3.59 -12.22 28.89
CA PHE A 221 2.96 -12.35 27.56
C PHE A 221 3.33 -11.19 26.62
N ASN A 222 4.64 -10.89 26.56
CA ASN A 222 5.22 -9.92 25.63
C ASN A 222 5.99 -10.69 24.52
N GLU A 223 5.96 -10.20 23.29
CA GLU A 223 6.68 -10.82 22.15
C GLU A 223 8.14 -11.17 22.51
N ASN A 224 8.88 -10.19 23.05
CA ASN A 224 10.28 -10.39 23.43
C ASN A 224 10.44 -11.44 24.52
N HIS A 225 9.55 -11.46 25.50
CA HIS A 225 9.58 -12.45 26.58
C HIS A 225 9.31 -13.85 26.03
N ILE A 226 8.26 -14.02 25.20
CA ILE A 226 7.89 -15.30 24.61
C ILE A 226 9.03 -15.82 23.72
N ARG A 227 9.59 -14.99 22.83
CA ARG A 227 10.67 -15.41 21.92
C ARG A 227 11.98 -15.72 22.65
N ASN A 228 12.27 -15.06 23.76
CA ASN A 228 13.45 -15.34 24.56
C ASN A 228 13.35 -16.64 25.35
N HIS A 229 12.15 -17.01 25.80
CA HIS A 229 11.91 -18.22 26.58
C HIS A 229 11.60 -19.44 25.68
N MET A 230 11.02 -19.22 24.50
CA MET A 230 10.71 -20.27 23.53
C MET A 230 11.63 -20.10 22.31
N LYS A 231 12.74 -20.86 22.32
CA LYS A 231 13.68 -20.83 21.19
C LYS A 231 13.17 -21.68 20.04
N ARG A 232 13.22 -21.10 18.83
CA ARG A 232 12.91 -21.82 17.57
C ARG A 232 13.89 -22.98 17.40
N ILE A 233 13.39 -24.19 17.21
CA ILE A 233 14.18 -25.41 17.00
C ILE A 233 14.38 -25.65 15.52
N GLU A 234 13.29 -25.64 14.76
CA GLU A 234 13.25 -25.92 13.32
C GLU A 234 12.21 -25.00 12.67
N GLU A 235 12.38 -24.77 11.38
CA GLU A 235 11.44 -23.95 10.60
C GLU A 235 11.33 -24.44 9.16
N LEU A 236 10.14 -24.29 8.61
CA LEU A 236 9.86 -24.28 7.18
C LEU A 236 9.31 -22.89 6.84
N PRO A 237 10.14 -22.02 6.21
CA PRO A 237 9.73 -20.65 5.90
C PRO A 237 8.48 -20.61 5.01
N PHE A 238 7.84 -19.44 4.96
CA PHE A 238 6.72 -19.24 4.05
C PHE A 238 7.13 -19.48 2.61
N ASP A 239 6.35 -20.27 1.91
CA ASP A 239 6.48 -20.52 0.48
C ASP A 239 5.16 -20.21 -0.22
N SER A 240 5.21 -19.42 -1.32
CA SER A 240 4.01 -18.95 -2.02
C SER A 240 3.26 -20.05 -2.78
N VAL A 241 3.92 -21.16 -3.12
CA VAL A 241 3.30 -22.34 -3.77
C VAL A 241 2.62 -23.19 -2.70
N ARG A 242 3.31 -23.42 -1.59
CA ARG A 242 2.81 -24.18 -0.44
C ARG A 242 1.80 -23.38 0.38
N LYS A 243 1.90 -22.06 0.39
CA LYS A 243 1.05 -21.10 1.13
C LYS A 243 1.02 -21.32 2.64
N LEU A 244 2.02 -21.93 3.21
CA LEU A 244 2.17 -22.23 4.63
C LEU A 244 3.52 -21.76 5.14
N MET A 245 3.58 -21.51 6.44
CA MET A 245 4.79 -21.36 7.24
C MET A 245 4.65 -22.19 8.50
N SER A 246 5.66 -23.00 8.81
CA SER A 246 5.66 -23.87 9.98
C SER A 246 6.93 -23.67 10.79
N THR A 247 6.79 -23.60 12.11
CA THR A 247 7.90 -23.42 13.05
C THR A 247 7.74 -24.38 14.22
N LYS A 248 8.85 -24.88 14.76
CA LYS A 248 8.85 -25.85 15.84
C LYS A 248 9.47 -25.30 17.10
N TYR A 249 8.79 -25.48 18.21
CA TYR A 249 9.18 -25.01 19.54
C TYR A 249 8.92 -26.04 20.62
N TYR A 250 9.52 -25.87 21.80
CA TYR A 250 9.05 -26.55 23.00
C TYR A 250 7.97 -25.70 23.68
N ILE A 251 6.75 -26.19 23.71
CA ILE A 251 5.61 -25.61 24.45
C ILE A 251 5.29 -26.55 25.61
N HIS A 252 5.41 -26.07 26.85
CA HIS A 252 5.27 -26.90 28.05
C HIS A 252 6.12 -28.19 28.02
N ASN A 253 7.35 -28.12 27.52
CA ASN A 253 8.30 -29.22 27.33
C ASN A 253 7.86 -30.27 26.28
N VAL A 254 6.84 -29.98 25.48
CA VAL A 254 6.41 -30.82 24.36
C VAL A 254 6.85 -30.19 23.06
N PRO A 255 7.56 -30.92 22.17
CA PRO A 255 7.93 -30.38 20.87
C PRO A 255 6.66 -30.21 20.00
N THR A 256 6.35 -28.96 19.73
CA THR A 256 5.13 -28.52 19.05
C THR A 256 5.45 -27.75 17.78
N VAL A 257 4.83 -28.15 16.69
CA VAL A 257 4.86 -27.43 15.41
C VAL A 257 3.67 -26.48 15.37
N LEU A 258 3.93 -25.21 15.16
CA LEU A 258 2.94 -24.17 14.93
C LEU A 258 2.93 -23.85 13.44
N THR A 259 1.75 -23.70 12.85
CA THR A 259 1.62 -23.49 11.41
C THR A 259 0.53 -22.48 11.10
N LYS A 260 0.90 -21.48 10.29
CA LYS A 260 -0.06 -20.51 9.74
C LYS A 260 -0.06 -20.54 8.22
N GLY A 261 -1.18 -20.19 7.60
CA GLY A 261 -1.25 -20.05 6.15
C GLY A 261 -2.65 -19.88 5.57
N ALA A 262 -2.77 -20.20 4.28
CA ALA A 262 -4.03 -20.09 3.57
C ALA A 262 -5.06 -21.10 4.11
N VAL A 263 -6.29 -20.63 4.29
CA VAL A 263 -7.36 -21.41 4.94
C VAL A 263 -7.64 -22.71 4.20
N ASP A 264 -7.74 -22.66 2.86
CA ASP A 264 -7.97 -23.80 1.99
C ASP A 264 -6.90 -24.89 2.17
N VAL A 265 -5.65 -24.49 2.18
CA VAL A 265 -4.51 -25.42 2.24
C VAL A 265 -4.33 -26.00 3.64
N LEU A 266 -4.44 -25.16 4.68
CA LEU A 266 -4.19 -25.62 6.05
C LEU A 266 -5.35 -26.50 6.56
N LEU A 267 -6.60 -26.14 6.21
CA LEU A 267 -7.78 -26.89 6.64
C LEU A 267 -7.79 -28.32 6.09
N ASP A 268 -7.33 -28.52 4.84
CA ASP A 268 -7.21 -29.85 4.24
C ASP A 268 -6.15 -30.74 4.92
N ARG A 269 -5.26 -30.15 5.74
CA ARG A 269 -4.22 -30.85 6.50
C ARG A 269 -4.57 -31.02 8.00
N CYS A 270 -5.77 -30.57 8.40
CA CYS A 270 -6.24 -30.66 9.76
C CYS A 270 -7.18 -31.87 9.93
N ASN A 271 -6.83 -32.81 10.81
CA ASN A 271 -7.66 -33.93 11.20
C ASN A 271 -8.36 -33.72 12.56
N PHE A 272 -7.94 -32.70 13.28
CA PHE A 272 -8.44 -32.37 14.60
C PHE A 272 -8.76 -30.86 14.68
N ILE A 273 -9.61 -30.53 15.64
CA ILE A 273 -9.93 -29.15 16.02
C ILE A 273 -9.83 -29.02 17.54
N ARG A 274 -9.34 -27.90 18.00
CA ARG A 274 -9.33 -27.51 19.42
C ARG A 274 -10.46 -26.52 19.68
N ASP A 275 -11.28 -26.87 20.66
CA ASP A 275 -12.28 -25.98 21.26
C ASP A 275 -11.96 -25.74 22.74
N ASN A 276 -12.86 -25.10 23.48
CA ASN A 276 -12.67 -24.82 24.91
C ASN A 276 -12.69 -26.12 25.76
N ASP A 277 -13.34 -27.17 25.30
CA ASP A 277 -13.43 -28.44 25.98
C ASP A 277 -12.22 -29.36 25.74
N GLY A 278 -11.44 -29.08 24.70
CA GLY A 278 -10.21 -29.82 24.39
C GLY A 278 -9.97 -30.05 22.90
N VAL A 279 -9.28 -31.14 22.58
CA VAL A 279 -8.98 -31.55 21.20
C VAL A 279 -9.88 -32.69 20.80
N ARG A 280 -10.57 -32.55 19.67
CA ARG A 280 -11.43 -33.59 19.08
C ARG A 280 -11.19 -33.72 17.57
N LYS A 281 -11.67 -34.82 16.99
CA LYS A 281 -11.67 -34.94 15.52
C LYS A 281 -12.55 -33.86 14.90
N ILE A 282 -12.03 -33.24 13.81
CA ILE A 282 -12.79 -32.31 13.01
C ILE A 282 -13.89 -33.06 12.23
N ASN A 283 -15.07 -32.48 12.13
CA ASN A 283 -16.19 -33.06 11.39
C ASN A 283 -16.59 -32.15 10.21
N SER A 284 -17.46 -32.63 9.32
CA SER A 284 -17.87 -31.85 8.13
C SER A 284 -18.55 -30.54 8.48
N SER A 285 -19.32 -30.48 9.58
CA SER A 285 -19.98 -29.25 10.02
C SER A 285 -18.99 -28.21 10.48
N ASP A 286 -17.89 -28.62 11.13
CA ASP A 286 -16.80 -27.71 11.52
C ASP A 286 -16.14 -27.13 10.27
N ILE A 287 -15.82 -27.99 9.29
CA ILE A 287 -15.19 -27.58 8.02
C ILE A 287 -16.08 -26.61 7.26
N ASP A 288 -17.38 -26.88 7.17
CA ASP A 288 -18.34 -26.01 6.49
C ASP A 288 -18.47 -24.65 7.20
N SER A 289 -18.51 -24.64 8.54
CA SER A 289 -18.55 -23.39 9.32
C SER A 289 -17.29 -22.57 9.14
N ILE A 290 -16.10 -23.18 9.15
CA ILE A 290 -14.82 -22.50 8.93
C ILE A 290 -14.76 -21.92 7.51
N LYS A 291 -15.16 -22.68 6.48
CA LYS A 291 -15.21 -22.22 5.09
C LYS A 291 -16.21 -21.08 4.90
N GLN A 292 -17.37 -21.18 5.51
CA GLN A 292 -18.38 -20.12 5.48
C GLN A 292 -17.86 -18.83 6.12
N GLN A 293 -17.20 -18.93 7.27
CA GLN A 293 -16.64 -17.75 7.94
C GLN A 293 -15.49 -17.12 7.12
N ASN A 294 -14.64 -17.94 6.51
CA ASN A 294 -13.62 -17.46 5.59
C ASN A 294 -14.24 -16.70 4.41
N GLU A 295 -15.35 -17.20 3.85
CA GLU A 295 -16.06 -16.53 2.77
C GLU A 295 -16.65 -15.17 3.23
N VAL A 296 -17.24 -15.12 4.44
CA VAL A 296 -17.76 -13.88 5.03
C VAL A 296 -16.66 -12.83 5.15
N PHE A 297 -15.50 -13.19 5.66
CA PHE A 297 -14.35 -12.29 5.79
C PHE A 297 -13.82 -11.87 4.41
N SER A 298 -13.69 -12.80 3.48
CA SER A 298 -13.20 -12.53 2.13
C SER A 298 -14.12 -11.59 1.34
N ARG A 299 -15.44 -11.72 1.49
CA ARG A 299 -16.43 -10.81 0.89
C ARG A 299 -16.33 -9.37 1.43
N LYS A 300 -15.84 -9.20 2.68
CA LYS A 300 -15.52 -7.89 3.26
C LYS A 300 -14.17 -7.35 2.78
N GLY A 301 -13.48 -8.03 1.86
CA GLY A 301 -12.15 -7.66 1.35
C GLY A 301 -11.02 -7.90 2.36
N GLN A 302 -11.25 -8.73 3.36
CA GLN A 302 -10.26 -9.05 4.38
C GLN A 302 -9.36 -10.21 3.91
N ARG A 303 -8.07 -10.14 4.25
CA ARG A 303 -7.16 -11.26 4.14
C ARG A 303 -7.36 -12.16 5.35
N VAL A 304 -7.47 -13.47 5.14
CA VAL A 304 -7.68 -14.44 6.21
C VAL A 304 -6.48 -15.39 6.27
N LEU A 305 -5.98 -15.60 7.48
CA LEU A 305 -5.00 -16.63 7.80
C LEU A 305 -5.62 -17.68 8.73
N ALA A 306 -5.36 -18.93 8.45
CA ALA A 306 -5.66 -20.06 9.34
C ALA A 306 -4.45 -20.38 10.22
N PHE A 307 -4.72 -20.88 11.43
CA PHE A 307 -3.75 -21.24 12.44
C PHE A 307 -4.02 -22.65 12.93
N ALA A 308 -2.96 -23.44 13.05
CA ALA A 308 -3.04 -24.80 13.51
C ALA A 308 -1.73 -25.24 14.18
N TYR A 309 -1.78 -26.25 15.01
CA TYR A 309 -0.60 -26.82 15.65
C TYR A 309 -0.65 -28.35 15.68
N LYS A 310 0.49 -28.96 15.95
CA LYS A 310 0.55 -30.38 16.32
C LYS A 310 1.75 -30.66 17.23
N GLU A 311 1.63 -31.64 18.08
CA GLU A 311 2.75 -32.23 18.82
C GLU A 311 3.54 -33.13 17.87
N CYS A 312 4.85 -32.93 17.73
CA CYS A 312 5.67 -33.67 16.77
C CYS A 312 7.11 -33.85 17.28
N HIS A 313 7.48 -35.10 17.56
CA HIS A 313 8.84 -35.46 17.97
C HIS A 313 9.80 -35.62 16.78
N GLU A 314 9.28 -35.89 15.60
CA GLU A 314 10.06 -36.06 14.38
C GLU A 314 10.62 -34.73 13.86
N PRO A 315 11.73 -34.73 13.09
CA PRO A 315 12.20 -33.54 12.40
C PRO A 315 11.13 -32.95 11.49
N LEU A 316 11.04 -31.61 11.44
CA LEU A 316 10.09 -30.90 10.62
C LEU A 316 10.51 -30.96 9.14
N ASN A 317 9.66 -31.49 8.28
CA ASN A 317 9.87 -31.58 6.84
C ASN A 317 8.54 -31.39 6.08
N PHE A 318 8.61 -31.21 4.76
CA PHE A 318 7.42 -30.98 3.92
C PHE A 318 6.43 -32.16 3.89
N GLU A 319 6.90 -33.38 4.13
CA GLU A 319 6.07 -34.58 4.07
C GLU A 319 5.22 -34.75 5.33
N ASN A 320 5.70 -34.25 6.46
CA ASN A 320 5.02 -34.38 7.74
C ASN A 320 4.22 -33.11 8.14
N GLU A 321 3.96 -32.18 7.23
CA GLU A 321 3.03 -31.05 7.43
C GLU A 321 1.57 -31.46 7.24
N ASN A 322 1.09 -32.39 8.05
CA ASN A 322 -0.28 -32.92 8.08
C ASN A 322 -0.68 -33.28 9.51
N ASP A 323 -1.91 -33.79 9.71
CA ASP A 323 -2.46 -34.18 11.01
C ASP A 323 -2.47 -33.02 12.03
N PHE A 324 -2.70 -31.80 11.56
CA PHE A 324 -2.78 -30.64 12.42
C PHE A 324 -4.09 -30.59 13.23
N ILE A 325 -4.00 -29.88 14.34
CA ILE A 325 -5.13 -29.49 15.19
C ILE A 325 -5.44 -28.04 14.83
N PHE A 326 -6.58 -27.80 14.20
CA PHE A 326 -7.04 -26.46 13.85
C PHE A 326 -7.32 -25.63 15.10
N ILE A 327 -6.89 -24.34 15.10
CA ILE A 327 -7.09 -23.40 16.21
C ILE A 327 -8.17 -22.37 15.85
N GLY A 328 -7.99 -21.68 14.72
CA GLY A 328 -8.86 -20.57 14.33
C GLY A 328 -8.40 -19.82 13.10
N LEU A 329 -9.14 -18.75 12.80
CA LEU A 329 -8.84 -17.82 11.71
C LEU A 329 -8.56 -16.42 12.29
N ILE A 330 -7.63 -15.70 11.67
CA ILE A 330 -7.44 -14.27 11.90
C ILE A 330 -7.68 -13.55 10.59
N SER A 331 -8.59 -12.58 10.61
CA SER A 331 -8.86 -11.71 9.47
C SER A 331 -8.20 -10.34 9.65
N MET A 332 -7.70 -9.78 8.56
CA MET A 332 -7.02 -8.50 8.57
C MET A 332 -7.30 -7.72 7.28
N ILE A 333 -7.23 -6.41 7.37
CA ILE A 333 -7.42 -5.50 6.23
C ILE A 333 -6.43 -4.34 6.33
N ASP A 334 -6.09 -3.75 5.20
CA ASP A 334 -5.51 -2.41 5.15
C ASP A 334 -6.68 -1.41 5.20
N PRO A 335 -6.92 -0.74 6.35
CA PRO A 335 -8.10 0.08 6.52
C PRO A 335 -8.05 1.33 5.63
N PRO A 336 -9.20 1.83 5.17
CA PRO A 336 -9.26 3.10 4.47
C PRO A 336 -8.78 4.23 5.38
N ARG A 337 -8.27 5.29 4.78
CA ARG A 337 -7.98 6.52 5.50
C ARG A 337 -9.29 7.17 5.93
N PRO A 338 -9.35 7.82 7.11
CA PRO A 338 -10.57 8.50 7.55
C PRO A 338 -11.04 9.61 6.60
N GLU A 339 -10.10 10.17 5.82
CA GLU A 339 -10.34 11.27 4.88
C GLU A 339 -10.69 10.78 3.46
N ALA A 340 -10.61 9.48 3.17
CA ALA A 340 -10.81 8.91 1.84
C ALA A 340 -12.30 8.67 1.50
#